data_7f1c0bbba686526a7b6070a0998c0d2f
#
_entry.id   7f1c0bbba686526a7b6070a0998c0d2f
#
_cell.length_a   1.000
_cell.length_b   1.000
_cell.length_c   1.000
_cell.angle_alpha   90.00
_cell.angle_beta   90.00
_cell.angle_gamma   90.00
#
_symmetry.space_group_name_H-M   'P 1'
#
loop_
_entity.id
_entity.type
_entity.pdbx_description
1 polymer ?
#
loop_
_entity_poly.entity_id
_entity_poly.type
_entity_poly.pdbx_seq_one_letter_code
_entity_poly.pdbx_strand_id
1 'polypeptide(L)'
;MSVRRLSTALAVLAVLIGIGASSVLAARSQTQATTVRVSALDTLRFTLTKKTAPHGKVTFIVTNKGSIKHDFSIAGKKTIQLGHNKSATLTVTLTKGKHPYKCTVDGHAAAGMKGTFTST
;
A
#
# COMPACT_ATOMS: atom_id res chain seq x y z
N MET A 1 -51.78 13.15 -73.19
CA MET A 1 -51.67 13.96 -72.00
C MET A 1 -50.91 13.16 -70.95
N SER A 2 -49.69 13.62 -70.70
CA SER A 2 -48.79 12.88 -69.75
C SER A 2 -48.95 13.48 -68.38
N VAL A 3 -49.42 12.62 -67.45
CA VAL A 3 -49.52 13.00 -66.04
C VAL A 3 -48.20 12.63 -65.36
N ARG A 4 -47.37 13.64 -65.05
CA ARG A 4 -46.15 13.43 -64.26
C ARG A 4 -46.54 13.27 -62.82
N ARG A 5 -46.37 12.08 -62.28
CA ARG A 5 -46.46 11.83 -60.85
C ARG A 5 -45.17 12.33 -60.17
N LEU A 6 -45.30 13.36 -59.37
CA LEU A 6 -44.21 13.74 -58.47
C LEU A 6 -44.19 12.75 -57.33
N SER A 7 -43.10 12.00 -57.27
CA SER A 7 -42.82 11.18 -56.08
C SER A 7 -42.11 12.09 -55.05
N THR A 8 -42.84 12.42 -54.03
CA THR A 8 -42.24 13.06 -52.84
C THR A 8 -41.52 11.98 -52.06
N ALA A 9 -40.22 12.00 -52.15
CA ALA A 9 -39.37 11.20 -51.25
C ALA A 9 -39.42 11.77 -49.85
N LEU A 10 -40.05 11.06 -48.94
CA LEU A 10 -40.02 11.39 -47.52
C LEU A 10 -38.64 10.95 -46.96
N ALA A 11 -37.77 11.93 -46.73
CA ALA A 11 -36.53 11.66 -46.01
C ALA A 11 -36.85 11.51 -44.53
N VAL A 12 -36.82 10.30 -44.08
CA VAL A 12 -36.90 10.02 -42.63
C VAL A 12 -35.54 10.30 -42.02
N LEU A 13 -35.43 11.44 -41.37
CA LEU A 13 -34.24 11.77 -40.59
C LEU A 13 -34.28 10.96 -39.32
N ALA A 14 -33.54 9.86 -39.29
CA ALA A 14 -33.32 9.10 -38.06
C ALA A 14 -32.38 9.88 -37.15
N VAL A 15 -32.93 10.56 -36.17
CA VAL A 15 -32.13 11.14 -35.10
C VAL A 15 -31.65 9.99 -34.19
N LEU A 16 -30.43 9.56 -34.44
CA LEU A 16 -29.74 8.70 -33.51
C LEU A 16 -29.39 9.53 -32.27
N ILE A 17 -30.26 9.44 -31.24
CA ILE A 17 -29.91 9.91 -29.91
C ILE A 17 -28.87 8.91 -29.41
N GLY A 18 -27.60 9.24 -29.60
CA GLY A 18 -26.52 8.54 -28.93
C GLY A 18 -26.64 8.77 -27.44
N ILE A 19 -27.22 7.80 -26.73
CA ILE A 19 -27.10 7.76 -25.29
C ILE A 19 -25.61 7.44 -25.03
N GLY A 20 -24.82 8.50 -24.88
CA GLY A 20 -23.48 8.37 -24.37
C GLY A 20 -23.57 7.78 -22.96
N ALA A 21 -23.37 6.49 -22.84
CA ALA A 21 -23.09 5.89 -21.54
C ALA A 21 -21.80 6.50 -21.07
N SER A 22 -21.89 7.57 -20.30
CA SER A 22 -20.75 8.08 -19.54
C SER A 22 -20.40 6.98 -18.55
N SER A 23 -19.49 6.10 -18.95
CA SER A 23 -18.86 5.17 -18.03
C SER A 23 -18.07 6.03 -17.04
N VAL A 24 -18.72 6.41 -15.96
CA VAL A 24 -18.01 6.95 -14.81
C VAL A 24 -17.17 5.78 -14.30
N LEU A 25 -15.93 5.66 -14.81
CA LEU A 25 -14.93 4.88 -14.15
C LEU A 25 -14.75 5.54 -12.80
N ALA A 26 -15.45 5.02 -11.78
CA ALA A 26 -15.12 5.30 -10.41
C ALA A 26 -13.66 4.86 -10.27
N ALA A 27 -12.75 5.83 -10.27
CA ALA A 27 -11.38 5.60 -9.90
C ALA A 27 -11.42 5.01 -8.49
N ARG A 28 -11.34 3.69 -8.40
CA ARG A 28 -11.08 3.04 -7.13
C ARG A 28 -9.76 3.63 -6.68
N SER A 29 -9.82 4.47 -5.68
CA SER A 29 -8.65 4.91 -4.94
C SER A 29 -8.03 3.63 -4.37
N GLN A 30 -7.14 3.01 -5.15
CA GLN A 30 -6.31 1.95 -4.63
C GLN A 30 -5.41 2.64 -3.62
N THR A 31 -5.71 2.40 -2.34
CA THR A 31 -4.83 2.79 -1.26
C THR A 31 -3.53 2.01 -1.48
N GLN A 32 -2.58 2.65 -2.16
CA GLN A 32 -1.31 2.04 -2.46
C GLN A 32 -0.59 1.78 -1.14
N ALA A 33 -0.12 0.55 -0.94
CA ALA A 33 0.63 0.18 0.26
C ALA A 33 1.83 1.12 0.41
N THR A 34 1.98 1.71 1.59
CA THR A 34 3.17 2.48 1.93
C THR A 34 4.33 1.53 2.20
N THR A 35 5.45 1.75 1.54
CA THR A 35 6.68 0.98 1.79
C THR A 35 7.59 1.72 2.75
N VAL A 36 8.01 1.03 3.80
CA VAL A 36 8.95 1.52 4.82
C VAL A 36 10.16 0.60 4.85
N ARG A 37 11.34 1.15 4.66
CA ARG A 37 12.58 0.39 4.83
C ARG A 37 13.06 0.50 6.26
N VAL A 38 13.41 -0.64 6.83
CA VAL A 38 13.86 -0.78 8.22
C VAL A 38 15.24 -1.39 8.21
N SER A 39 16.18 -0.74 8.88
CA SER A 39 17.51 -1.30 9.14
C SER A 39 17.62 -1.68 10.62
N ALA A 40 17.97 -2.91 10.89
CA ALA A 40 18.28 -3.41 12.22
C ALA A 40 19.80 -3.34 12.45
N LEU A 41 20.21 -2.73 13.56
CA LEU A 41 21.59 -2.41 13.88
C LEU A 41 22.06 -3.11 15.14
N ASP A 42 23.35 -3.45 15.21
CA ASP A 42 23.96 -4.05 16.41
C ASP A 42 24.07 -3.10 17.61
N THR A 43 23.80 -1.81 17.40
CA THR A 43 23.58 -0.83 18.48
C THR A 43 22.24 -1.04 19.20
N LEU A 44 21.50 -2.10 18.85
CA LEU A 44 20.17 -2.43 19.36
C LEU A 44 19.17 -1.30 19.10
N ARG A 45 19.16 -0.82 17.86
CA ARG A 45 18.27 0.22 17.35
C ARG A 45 17.75 -0.16 15.97
N PHE A 46 16.60 0.37 15.62
CA PHE A 46 16.08 0.39 14.25
C PHE A 46 16.19 1.79 13.66
N THR A 47 16.48 1.86 12.37
CA THR A 47 16.26 3.06 11.58
C THR A 47 15.17 2.78 10.56
N LEU A 48 14.20 3.68 10.45
CA LEU A 48 13.08 3.60 9.51
C LEU A 48 13.12 4.78 8.55
N THR A 49 12.86 4.53 7.28
CA THR A 49 12.76 5.60 6.27
C THR A 49 11.55 6.50 6.48
N LYS A 50 10.49 5.96 7.13
CA LYS A 50 9.27 6.67 7.52
C LYS A 50 8.83 6.18 8.89
N LYS A 51 8.38 7.09 9.73
CA LYS A 51 7.80 6.77 11.05
C LYS A 51 6.30 6.94 11.09
N THR A 52 5.73 7.40 9.99
CA THR A 52 4.29 7.60 9.81
C THR A 52 3.85 7.15 8.43
N ALA A 53 2.60 6.74 8.32
CA ALA A 53 1.94 6.41 7.06
C ALA A 53 0.42 6.59 7.18
N PRO A 54 -0.31 6.77 6.08
CA PRO A 54 -1.76 6.65 6.10
C PRO A 54 -2.18 5.26 6.61
N HIS A 55 -3.32 5.19 7.28
CA HIS A 55 -3.89 3.90 7.70
C HIS A 55 -4.15 3.00 6.49
N GLY A 56 -4.10 1.70 6.71
CA GLY A 56 -4.22 0.68 5.67
C GLY A 56 -2.97 -0.17 5.56
N LYS A 57 -2.71 -0.68 4.38
CA LYS A 57 -1.61 -1.60 4.13
C LYS A 57 -0.26 -0.88 4.17
N VAL A 58 0.65 -1.39 5.00
CA VAL A 58 2.05 -0.93 5.10
C VAL A 58 2.97 -2.13 4.91
N THR A 59 3.95 -1.98 4.06
CA THR A 59 4.98 -2.99 3.79
C THR A 59 6.29 -2.54 4.38
N PHE A 60 6.80 -3.31 5.34
CA PHE A 60 8.11 -3.10 5.95
C PHE A 60 9.12 -4.02 5.27
N ILE A 61 10.18 -3.47 4.70
CA ILE A 61 11.32 -4.20 4.17
C ILE A 61 12.43 -4.09 5.20
N VAL A 62 12.66 -5.16 5.93
CA VAL A 62 13.59 -5.20 7.07
C VAL A 62 14.90 -5.83 6.63
N THR A 63 16.01 -5.13 6.82
CA THR A 63 17.36 -5.64 6.55
C THR A 63 18.19 -5.61 7.81
N ASN A 64 18.82 -6.71 8.15
CA ASN A 64 19.79 -6.75 9.24
C ASN A 64 21.14 -6.24 8.74
N LYS A 65 21.51 -5.04 9.18
CA LYS A 65 22.79 -4.42 8.89
C LYS A 65 23.90 -4.80 9.87
N GLY A 66 23.51 -5.45 10.97
CA GLY A 66 24.42 -5.92 12.01
C GLY A 66 24.91 -7.34 11.78
N SER A 67 25.73 -7.84 12.69
CA SER A 67 26.29 -9.21 12.68
C SER A 67 25.49 -10.17 13.55
N ILE A 68 24.78 -9.69 14.56
CA ILE A 68 23.92 -10.51 15.40
C ILE A 68 22.50 -10.61 14.80
N LYS A 69 21.77 -11.65 15.17
CA LYS A 69 20.40 -11.85 14.66
C LYS A 69 19.45 -10.81 15.21
N HIS A 70 18.60 -10.33 14.33
CA HIS A 70 17.50 -9.42 14.65
C HIS A 70 16.22 -9.84 13.95
N ASP A 71 15.08 -9.44 14.50
CA ASP A 71 13.78 -9.51 13.84
C ASP A 71 13.02 -8.20 14.03
N PHE A 72 11.87 -8.08 13.39
CA PHE A 72 11.01 -6.90 13.48
C PHE A 72 9.56 -7.36 13.69
N SER A 73 8.95 -6.87 14.74
CA SER A 73 7.57 -7.20 15.12
C SER A 73 6.74 -5.93 15.24
N ILE A 74 5.57 -5.91 14.61
CA ILE A 74 4.57 -4.84 14.67
C ILE A 74 3.18 -5.40 14.42
N ALA A 75 2.18 -4.87 15.13
CA ALA A 75 0.76 -5.22 14.92
C ALA A 75 0.49 -6.74 14.94
N GLY A 76 1.13 -7.45 15.86
CA GLY A 76 0.94 -8.89 16.03
C GLY A 76 1.61 -9.77 14.99
N LYS A 77 2.38 -9.21 14.06
CA LYS A 77 3.17 -9.94 13.05
C LYS A 77 4.65 -9.68 13.23
N LYS A 78 5.48 -10.61 12.81
CA LYS A 78 6.93 -10.46 12.86
C LYS A 78 7.62 -11.13 11.69
N THR A 79 8.83 -10.67 11.38
CA THR A 79 9.73 -11.36 10.47
C THR A 79 10.33 -12.60 11.13
N ILE A 80 10.92 -13.47 10.33
CA ILE A 80 11.89 -14.44 10.85
C ILE A 80 13.09 -13.71 11.44
N GLN A 81 13.88 -14.40 12.25
CA GLN A 81 15.19 -13.86 12.66
C GLN A 81 16.12 -13.78 11.47
N LEU A 82 16.69 -12.60 11.25
CA LEU A 82 17.55 -12.30 10.11
C LEU A 82 19.00 -12.32 10.55
N GLY A 83 19.81 -13.10 9.84
CA GLY A 83 21.26 -13.03 9.94
C GLY A 83 21.84 -11.81 9.22
N HIS A 84 23.14 -11.66 9.27
CA HIS A 84 23.88 -10.54 8.65
C HIS A 84 23.50 -10.33 7.17
N ASN A 85 23.15 -9.11 6.80
CA ASN A 85 22.74 -8.68 5.45
C ASN A 85 21.50 -9.40 4.88
N LYS A 86 20.76 -10.15 5.68
CA LYS A 86 19.51 -10.77 5.25
C LYS A 86 18.36 -9.79 5.37
N SER A 87 17.40 -9.93 4.49
CA SER A 87 16.17 -9.10 4.45
C SER A 87 14.93 -9.96 4.47
N ALA A 88 13.86 -9.40 5.02
CA ALA A 88 12.51 -9.97 4.95
C ALA A 88 11.49 -8.85 4.74
N THR A 89 10.39 -9.19 4.10
CA THR A 89 9.26 -8.27 3.89
C THR A 89 8.11 -8.66 4.81
N LEU A 90 7.59 -7.68 5.53
CA LEU A 90 6.45 -7.82 6.42
C LEU A 90 5.36 -6.85 6.00
N THR A 91 4.21 -7.38 5.57
CA THR A 91 3.05 -6.56 5.19
C THR A 91 1.98 -6.67 6.26
N VAL A 92 1.54 -5.53 6.78
CA VAL A 92 0.51 -5.43 7.80
C VAL A 92 -0.54 -4.40 7.41
N THR A 93 -1.77 -4.57 7.90
CA THR A 93 -2.81 -3.55 7.78
C THR A 93 -2.91 -2.83 9.11
N LEU A 94 -2.61 -1.52 9.11
CA LEU A 94 -2.61 -0.69 10.30
C LEU A 94 -3.89 0.15 10.37
N THR A 95 -4.52 0.14 11.51
CA THR A 95 -5.58 1.09 11.86
C THR A 95 -4.97 2.44 12.24
N LYS A 96 -5.76 3.50 12.26
CA LYS A 96 -5.29 4.80 12.77
C LYS A 96 -4.80 4.69 14.20
N GLY A 97 -3.67 5.30 14.49
CA GLY A 97 -3.11 5.34 15.82
C GLY A 97 -1.64 4.93 15.90
N LYS A 98 -1.20 4.70 17.11
CA LYS A 98 0.18 4.33 17.44
C LYS A 98 0.34 2.81 17.44
N HIS A 99 1.38 2.32 16.78
CA HIS A 99 1.71 0.90 16.70
C HIS A 99 3.14 0.69 17.17
N PRO A 100 3.34 0.11 18.37
CA PRO A 100 4.68 -0.20 18.85
C PRO A 100 5.31 -1.29 18.00
N TYR A 101 6.59 -1.15 17.73
CA TYR A 101 7.41 -2.18 17.09
C TYR A 101 8.62 -2.51 17.96
N LYS A 102 9.12 -3.72 17.83
CA LYS A 102 10.30 -4.17 18.58
C LYS A 102 11.01 -5.33 17.89
N CYS A 103 12.27 -5.55 18.28
CA CYS A 103 12.96 -6.82 18.07
C CYS A 103 12.56 -7.80 19.16
N THR A 104 12.24 -9.05 18.81
CA THR A 104 11.82 -10.06 19.78
C THR A 104 12.97 -10.96 20.23
N VAL A 105 14.19 -10.76 19.73
CA VAL A 105 15.38 -11.45 20.21
C VAL A 105 15.60 -11.08 21.67
N ASP A 106 15.91 -12.08 22.50
CA ASP A 106 16.01 -11.92 23.97
C ASP A 106 16.92 -10.73 24.35
N GLY A 107 16.37 -9.86 25.21
CA GLY A 107 17.07 -8.70 25.75
C GLY A 107 17.19 -7.49 24.81
N HIS A 108 16.94 -7.63 23.51
CA HIS A 108 17.14 -6.53 22.56
C HIS A 108 16.14 -5.39 22.77
N ALA A 109 14.85 -5.70 22.94
CA ALA A 109 13.85 -4.67 23.21
C ALA A 109 14.09 -3.95 24.54
N ALA A 110 14.47 -4.68 25.59
CA ALA A 110 14.81 -4.12 26.89
C ALA A 110 16.00 -3.14 26.79
N ALA A 111 16.96 -3.43 25.91
CA ALA A 111 18.10 -2.57 25.64
C ALA A 111 17.77 -1.35 24.74
N GLY A 112 16.54 -1.26 24.23
CA GLY A 112 16.07 -0.12 23.46
C GLY A 112 15.76 -0.39 21.98
N MET A 113 15.82 -1.66 21.52
CA MET A 113 15.51 -2.01 20.12
C MET A 113 13.99 -2.09 19.91
N LYS A 114 13.36 -0.93 19.97
CA LYS A 114 11.91 -0.71 19.90
C LYS A 114 11.59 0.72 19.50
N GLY A 115 10.36 0.95 19.13
CA GLY A 115 9.85 2.28 18.82
C GLY A 115 8.35 2.25 18.55
N THR A 116 7.85 3.36 18.04
CA THR A 116 6.43 3.52 17.70
C THR A 116 6.29 4.02 16.28
N PHE A 117 5.45 3.37 15.51
CA PHE A 117 5.03 3.77 14.17
C PHE A 117 3.61 4.34 14.26
N THR A 118 3.37 5.49 13.66
CA THR A 118 2.06 6.15 13.70
C THR A 118 1.35 6.02 12.37
N SER A 119 0.13 5.52 12.40
CA SER A 119 -0.76 5.46 11.25
C SER A 119 -1.82 6.57 11.35
N THR A 120 -1.93 7.36 10.30
CA THR A 120 -2.82 8.53 10.25
C THR A 120 -4.11 8.27 9.52
#